data_dd17dac31b150465bcdfba56197a6cee
#
_entry.id   dd17dac31b150465bcdfba56197a6cee
#
_cell.length_a   1.000
_cell.length_b   1.000
_cell.length_c   1.000
_cell.angle_alpha   90.00
_cell.angle_beta   90.00
_cell.angle_gamma   90.00
#
_symmetry.space_group_name_H-M   'P 1'
#
loop_
_entity.id
_entity.type
_entity.pdbx_description
1 polymer ?
#
loop_
_entity_poly.entity_id
_entity_poly.type
_entity_poly.pdbx_seq_one_letter_code
_entity_poly.pdbx_strand_id
1 'polypeptide(L)'
;PQHPRIIDMFNEDTHELFALSDLLISDFSSIVFDYSILNKTMYFYVPDLNDYLKDVGCYVNIDLFPGKICKNIDELIQGIQKNEVGNLEAFKNIFFEYQDGKNTKRVVELIYDILKKSL
;
A
#
# COMPACT_ATOMS: atom_id res chain seq x y z
N PRO A 1 8.63 11.34 -23.26
CA PRO A 1 10.05 11.57 -23.35
C PRO A 1 10.76 10.61 -22.39
N GLN A 2 11.68 9.78 -22.93
CA GLN A 2 12.49 8.88 -22.11
C GLN A 2 13.53 9.74 -21.36
N HIS A 3 13.41 9.77 -20.05
CA HIS A 3 14.41 10.40 -19.19
C HIS A 3 15.33 9.30 -18.65
N PRO A 4 16.66 9.47 -18.62
CA PRO A 4 17.61 8.41 -18.24
C PRO A 4 17.47 7.89 -16.80
N ARG A 5 16.72 8.61 -15.95
CA ARG A 5 16.40 8.19 -14.57
C ARG A 5 15.01 7.58 -14.43
N ILE A 6 14.25 7.45 -15.53
CA ILE A 6 12.94 6.79 -15.55
C ILE A 6 13.13 5.44 -16.23
N ILE A 7 12.85 4.38 -15.49
CA ILE A 7 12.97 3.00 -15.95
C ILE A 7 11.56 2.43 -16.01
N ASP A 8 11.18 1.92 -17.17
CA ASP A 8 9.91 1.21 -17.36
C ASP A 8 10.09 -0.24 -16.90
N MET A 9 9.35 -0.62 -15.85
CA MET A 9 9.38 -1.94 -15.23
C MET A 9 8.04 -2.68 -15.38
N PHE A 10 7.28 -2.38 -16.43
CA PHE A 10 5.92 -2.88 -16.65
C PHE A 10 5.80 -4.42 -16.61
N ASN A 11 6.84 -5.14 -17.03
CA ASN A 11 6.84 -6.62 -17.07
C ASN A 11 7.54 -7.27 -15.86
N GLU A 12 7.97 -6.50 -14.89
CA GLU A 12 8.71 -7.01 -13.74
C GLU A 12 7.76 -7.38 -12.59
N ASP A 13 8.21 -8.28 -11.72
CA ASP A 13 7.45 -8.67 -10.54
C ASP A 13 7.35 -7.50 -9.54
N THR A 14 6.13 -7.13 -9.19
CA THR A 14 5.84 -5.99 -8.31
C THR A 14 6.47 -6.16 -6.92
N HIS A 15 6.52 -7.39 -6.38
CA HIS A 15 7.09 -7.64 -5.05
C HIS A 15 8.61 -7.53 -5.06
N GLU A 16 9.26 -7.89 -6.15
CA GLU A 16 10.70 -7.65 -6.32
C GLU A 16 11.00 -6.15 -6.39
N LEU A 17 10.18 -5.37 -7.11
CA LEU A 17 10.30 -3.91 -7.15
C LEU A 17 10.09 -3.27 -5.77
N PHE A 18 9.19 -3.78 -4.96
CA PHE A 18 9.00 -3.31 -3.58
C PHE A 18 10.27 -3.47 -2.73
N ALA A 19 10.95 -4.60 -2.87
CA ALA A 19 12.20 -4.84 -2.14
C ALA A 19 13.29 -3.83 -2.52
N LEU A 20 13.36 -3.44 -3.78
CA LEU A 20 14.37 -2.53 -4.33
C LEU A 20 14.04 -1.05 -4.13
N SER A 21 12.77 -0.69 -3.96
CA SER A 21 12.36 0.72 -3.83
C SER A 21 12.63 1.29 -2.44
N ASP A 22 12.91 2.59 -2.35
CA ASP A 22 13.05 3.32 -1.08
C ASP A 22 11.73 3.90 -0.60
N LEU A 23 10.81 4.21 -1.53
CA LEU A 23 9.47 4.71 -1.26
C LEU A 23 8.49 4.27 -2.36
N LEU A 24 7.20 4.32 -2.05
CA LEU A 24 6.11 4.08 -2.99
C LEU A 24 5.33 5.37 -3.23
N ILE A 25 5.04 5.68 -4.49
CA ILE A 25 4.02 6.66 -4.88
C ILE A 25 2.91 5.89 -5.58
N SER A 26 1.69 5.97 -5.06
CA SER A 26 0.53 5.25 -5.58
C SER A 26 -0.73 6.11 -5.51
N ASP A 27 -1.81 5.56 -6.03
CA ASP A 27 -3.18 6.01 -5.78
C ASP A 27 -3.82 5.19 -4.62
N PHE A 28 -5.16 5.06 -4.61
CA PHE A 28 -5.90 4.24 -3.64
C PHE A 28 -5.91 2.74 -4.01
N SER A 29 -4.83 2.22 -4.53
CA SER A 29 -4.70 0.81 -4.87
C SER A 29 -4.45 -0.07 -3.65
N SER A 30 -4.88 -1.34 -3.71
CA SER A 30 -4.61 -2.36 -2.68
C SER A 30 -3.12 -2.67 -2.47
N ILE A 31 -2.27 -2.26 -3.38
CA ILE A 31 -0.80 -2.37 -3.29
C ILE A 31 -0.23 -1.78 -1.99
N VAL A 32 -0.95 -0.83 -1.39
CA VAL A 32 -0.58 -0.21 -0.11
C VAL A 32 -0.49 -1.21 1.03
N PHE A 33 -1.34 -2.23 1.04
CA PHE A 33 -1.32 -3.27 2.06
C PHE A 33 -0.04 -4.11 1.97
N ASP A 34 0.31 -4.56 0.78
CA ASP A 34 1.52 -5.36 0.56
C ASP A 34 2.78 -4.55 0.87
N TYR A 35 2.85 -3.30 0.41
CA TYR A 35 4.00 -2.44 0.64
C TYR A 35 4.18 -2.04 2.11
N SER A 36 3.10 -1.91 2.87
CA SER A 36 3.14 -1.50 4.29
C SER A 36 3.88 -2.51 5.18
N ILE A 37 3.97 -3.78 4.75
CA ILE A 37 4.74 -4.83 5.46
C ILE A 37 6.24 -4.49 5.51
N LEU A 38 6.74 -3.76 4.51
CA LEU A 38 8.16 -3.41 4.39
C LEU A 38 8.60 -2.25 5.31
N ASN A 39 7.67 -1.58 5.98
CA ASN A 39 7.93 -0.41 6.81
C ASN A 39 8.63 0.75 6.07
N LYS A 40 8.35 0.89 4.78
CA LYS A 40 8.89 1.95 3.92
C LYS A 40 7.87 3.08 3.74
N THR A 41 8.36 4.27 3.40
CA THR A 41 7.54 5.48 3.22
C THR A 41 6.65 5.37 1.99
N MET A 42 5.41 5.88 2.10
CA MET A 42 4.44 5.95 1.01
C MET A 42 3.89 7.36 0.85
N TYR A 43 3.56 7.71 -0.39
CA TYR A 43 2.84 8.92 -0.77
C TYR A 43 1.67 8.55 -1.68
N PHE A 44 0.53 9.20 -1.49
CA PHE A 44 -0.66 8.97 -2.30
C PHE A 44 -0.91 10.18 -3.19
N TYR A 45 -0.69 10.01 -4.49
CA TYR A 45 -0.94 11.05 -5.47
C TYR A 45 -2.34 10.87 -6.07
N VAL A 46 -3.28 11.72 -5.67
CA VAL A 46 -4.72 11.60 -5.99
C VAL A 46 -5.31 12.97 -6.34
N PRO A 47 -4.99 13.50 -7.52
CA PRO A 47 -5.43 14.82 -7.95
C PRO A 47 -6.96 14.94 -8.08
N ASP A 48 -7.63 13.83 -8.32
CA ASP A 48 -9.08 13.69 -8.50
C ASP A 48 -9.81 13.20 -7.24
N LEU A 49 -9.18 13.29 -6.07
CA LEU A 49 -9.69 12.74 -4.79
C LEU A 49 -11.18 13.06 -4.55
N ASN A 50 -11.58 14.31 -4.75
CA ASN A 50 -12.94 14.72 -4.44
C ASN A 50 -13.97 14.07 -5.36
N ASP A 51 -13.64 13.90 -6.64
CA ASP A 51 -14.51 13.25 -7.61
C ASP A 51 -14.53 11.75 -7.40
N TYR A 52 -13.37 11.15 -7.11
CA TYR A 52 -13.25 9.74 -6.76
C TYR A 52 -14.12 9.37 -5.55
N LEU A 53 -14.08 10.17 -4.48
CA LEU A 53 -14.87 9.93 -3.27
C LEU A 53 -16.37 10.05 -3.49
N LYS A 54 -16.81 10.91 -4.43
CA LYS A 54 -18.24 11.07 -4.79
C LYS A 54 -18.74 9.92 -5.65
N ASP A 55 -17.96 9.52 -6.64
CA ASP A 55 -18.40 8.61 -7.70
C ASP A 55 -18.16 7.14 -7.34
N VAL A 56 -17.05 6.83 -6.70
CA VAL A 56 -16.62 5.46 -6.36
C VAL A 56 -16.72 5.19 -4.87
N GLY A 57 -16.31 6.16 -4.06
CA GLY A 57 -16.16 6.00 -2.62
C GLY A 57 -14.86 5.27 -2.24
N CYS A 58 -14.61 5.20 -0.94
CA CYS A 58 -13.47 4.47 -0.40
C CYS A 58 -13.93 3.62 0.78
N TYR A 59 -13.63 2.33 0.76
CA TYR A 59 -13.98 1.42 1.86
C TYR A 59 -13.15 1.68 3.14
N VAL A 60 -11.97 2.26 2.96
CA VAL A 60 -11.07 2.64 4.04
C VAL A 60 -11.12 4.16 4.20
N ASN A 61 -11.30 4.63 5.43
CA ASN A 61 -11.20 6.07 5.70
C ASN A 61 -9.81 6.57 5.26
N ILE A 62 -9.79 7.60 4.42
CA ILE A 62 -8.55 8.18 3.88
C ILE A 62 -7.61 8.71 4.97
N ASP A 63 -8.14 9.12 6.11
CA ASP A 63 -7.35 9.57 7.26
C ASP A 63 -6.52 8.44 7.91
N LEU A 64 -6.85 7.19 7.59
CA LEU A 64 -6.13 6.00 8.05
C LEU A 64 -5.00 5.57 7.11
N PHE A 65 -4.88 6.20 5.93
CA PHE A 65 -3.84 5.82 4.98
C PHE A 65 -2.43 6.04 5.57
N PRO A 66 -1.50 5.12 5.31
CA PRO A 66 -0.20 5.09 5.99
C PRO A 66 0.83 6.05 5.42
N GLY A 67 0.43 6.95 4.53
CA GLY A 67 1.29 7.94 3.87
C GLY A 67 0.60 9.27 3.66
N LYS A 68 1.36 10.27 3.21
CA LYS A 68 0.82 11.59 2.91
C LYS A 68 -0.03 11.54 1.64
N ILE A 69 -1.24 12.10 1.70
CA ILE A 69 -2.13 12.33 0.56
C ILE A 69 -1.76 13.64 -0.10
N CYS A 70 -1.51 13.60 -1.40
CA CYS A 70 -1.09 14.73 -2.23
C CYS A 70 -2.06 14.90 -3.39
N LYS A 71 -2.68 16.07 -3.50
CA LYS A 71 -3.68 16.40 -4.53
C LYS A 71 -3.07 17.02 -5.78
N ASN A 72 -1.82 17.43 -5.70
CA ASN A 72 -1.06 17.98 -6.82
C ASN A 72 0.43 17.62 -6.69
N ILE A 73 1.16 17.88 -7.77
CA ILE A 73 2.57 17.51 -7.85
C ILE A 73 3.45 18.31 -6.88
N ASP A 74 3.08 19.55 -6.58
CA ASP A 74 3.84 20.40 -5.66
C ASP A 74 3.75 19.88 -4.22
N GLU A 75 2.57 19.44 -3.79
CA GLU A 75 2.38 18.77 -2.50
C GLU A 75 3.20 17.49 -2.40
N LEU A 76 3.24 16.70 -3.47
CA LEU A 76 4.02 15.46 -3.51
C LEU A 76 5.52 15.75 -3.39
N ILE A 77 6.04 16.68 -4.20
CA ILE A 77 7.46 17.07 -4.16
C ILE A 77 7.85 17.60 -2.77
N GLN A 78 7.03 18.51 -2.20
CA GLN A 78 7.28 19.06 -0.87
C GLN A 78 7.24 17.96 0.21
N GLY A 79 6.29 17.05 0.13
CA GLY A 79 6.18 15.92 1.05
C GLY A 79 7.43 15.06 1.07
N ILE A 80 7.93 14.72 -0.12
CA ILE A 80 9.17 13.94 -0.27
C ILE A 80 10.38 14.71 0.26
N GLN A 81 10.53 15.99 -0.11
CA GLN A 81 11.65 16.83 0.34
C GLN A 81 11.70 17.02 1.85
N LYS A 82 10.53 17.14 2.49
CA LYS A 82 10.42 17.30 3.94
C LYS A 82 10.39 15.96 4.70
N ASN A 83 10.42 14.85 3.98
CA ASN A 83 10.25 13.50 4.53
C ASN A 83 8.99 13.38 5.40
N GLU A 84 7.87 13.92 4.91
CA GLU A 84 6.59 13.83 5.61
C GLU A 84 6.07 12.39 5.52
N VAL A 85 5.97 11.72 6.66
CA VAL A 85 5.55 10.33 6.77
C VAL A 85 4.15 10.22 7.35
N GLY A 86 3.41 9.18 6.96
CA GLY A 86 2.13 8.85 7.58
C GLY A 86 2.28 7.95 8.82
N ASN A 87 1.16 7.58 9.41
CA ASN A 87 1.15 6.68 10.57
C ASN A 87 1.01 5.21 10.13
N LEU A 88 2.10 4.67 9.62
CA LEU A 88 2.17 3.30 9.13
C LEU A 88 1.87 2.26 10.22
N GLU A 89 2.33 2.52 11.46
CA GLU A 89 2.11 1.62 12.58
C GLU A 89 0.62 1.53 12.94
N ALA A 90 -0.09 2.67 13.00
CA ALA A 90 -1.53 2.67 13.24
C ALA A 90 -2.29 1.94 12.13
N PHE A 91 -1.90 2.13 10.86
CA PHE A 91 -2.48 1.41 9.73
C PHE A 91 -2.32 -0.10 9.88
N LYS A 92 -1.11 -0.58 10.16
CA LYS A 92 -0.84 -2.00 10.33
C LYS A 92 -1.62 -2.60 11.49
N ASN A 93 -1.73 -1.90 12.60
CA ASN A 93 -2.49 -2.37 13.77
C ASN A 93 -4.00 -2.51 13.49
N ILE A 94 -4.54 -1.73 12.56
CA ILE A 94 -5.95 -1.83 12.15
C ILE A 94 -6.17 -2.98 11.18
N PHE A 95 -5.27 -3.16 10.20
CA PHE A 95 -5.52 -4.03 9.05
C PHE A 95 -4.78 -5.37 9.11
N PHE A 96 -3.78 -5.53 9.97
CA PHE A 96 -3.00 -6.77 10.09
C PHE A 96 -3.12 -7.37 11.49
N GLU A 97 -3.94 -8.40 11.63
CA GLU A 97 -4.03 -9.15 12.88
C GLU A 97 -2.73 -9.91 13.18
N TYR A 98 -2.07 -10.41 12.14
CA TYR A 98 -0.82 -11.16 12.24
C TYR A 98 0.23 -10.59 11.29
N GLN A 99 1.44 -10.38 11.81
CA GLN A 99 2.60 -9.86 11.06
C GLN A 99 3.82 -10.79 11.15
N ASP A 100 3.60 -12.08 11.37
CA ASP A 100 4.64 -13.09 11.66
C ASP A 100 5.01 -13.99 10.47
N GLY A 101 4.48 -13.70 9.27
CA GLY A 101 4.71 -14.47 8.05
C GLY A 101 4.05 -15.86 8.02
N LYS A 102 3.15 -16.18 8.98
CA LYS A 102 2.55 -17.52 9.10
C LYS A 102 1.10 -17.60 8.61
N ASN A 103 0.60 -16.61 7.90
CA ASN A 103 -0.81 -16.57 7.48
C ASN A 103 -1.18 -17.74 6.56
N THR A 104 -0.31 -18.10 5.61
CA THR A 104 -0.52 -19.28 4.75
C THR A 104 -0.70 -20.55 5.58
N LYS A 105 0.14 -20.74 6.59
CA LYS A 105 0.02 -21.90 7.49
C LYS A 105 -1.33 -21.92 8.20
N ARG A 106 -1.79 -20.79 8.75
CA ARG A 106 -3.09 -20.67 9.41
C ARG A 106 -4.25 -21.04 8.46
N VAL A 107 -4.20 -20.55 7.23
CA VAL A 107 -5.23 -20.87 6.21
C VAL A 107 -5.23 -22.36 5.88
N VAL A 108 -4.06 -22.97 5.70
CA VAL A 108 -3.94 -24.40 5.43
C VAL A 108 -4.48 -25.23 6.60
N GLU A 109 -4.13 -24.89 7.83
CA GLU A 109 -4.64 -25.55 9.04
C GLU A 109 -6.17 -25.46 9.14
N LEU A 110 -6.74 -24.28 8.87
CA LEU A 110 -8.19 -24.08 8.84
C LEU A 110 -8.86 -24.97 7.78
N ILE A 111 -8.30 -25.06 6.58
CA ILE A 111 -8.83 -25.92 5.52
C ILE A 111 -8.82 -27.39 5.95
N TYR A 112 -7.74 -27.86 6.56
CA TYR A 112 -7.66 -29.24 7.07
C TYR A 112 -8.71 -29.51 8.16
N ASP A 113 -8.93 -28.57 9.07
CA ASP A 113 -9.92 -28.74 10.13
C ASP A 113 -11.36 -28.79 9.59
N ILE A 114 -11.66 -28.00 8.57
CA ILE A 114 -12.96 -28.02 7.88
C ILE A 114 -13.16 -29.37 7.19
N LEU A 115 -12.16 -29.83 6.45
CA LEU A 115 -12.23 -31.11 5.74
C LEU A 115 -12.41 -32.31 6.70
N LYS A 116 -11.70 -32.32 7.84
CA LYS A 116 -11.85 -33.39 8.85
C LYS A 116 -13.25 -33.43 9.48
N LYS A 117 -13.89 -32.27 9.64
CA LYS A 117 -15.25 -32.17 10.19
C LYS A 117 -16.33 -32.58 9.18
N SER A 118 -15.99 -32.60 7.89
CA SER A 118 -16.91 -32.94 6.79
C SER A 118 -16.85 -34.43 6.41
N LEU A 119 -15.92 -35.17 6.99
CA LEU A 119 -15.78 -36.62 6.84
C LEU A 119 -16.36 -37.33 8.07
#